data_be6844288dbd038d9440a5eb4b57f6ac
#
_entry.id   be6844288dbd038d9440a5eb4b57f6ac
#
_cell.length_a   1.000
_cell.length_b   1.000
_cell.length_c   1.000
_cell.angle_alpha   90.00
_cell.angle_beta   90.00
_cell.angle_gamma   90.00
#
_symmetry.space_group_name_H-M   'P 1'
#
loop_
_entity.id
_entity.type
_entity.pdbx_description
1 polymer ?
#
loop_
_entity_poly.entity_id
_entity_poly.type
_entity_poly.pdbx_seq_one_letter_code
_entity_poly.pdbx_strand_id
1 'polypeptide(L)'
;ELLSNKTTVVPSSLVFRCAQIRSKEKEMALKSGFNTPKWFLIKNTDDLISSINEISKEGILKTNSLGYDGKGQLKIDKNSNFFESWENLGSVECVLEEKLEFKREISLMYFKSLDGSEGFFPLSENYHENGILKKTSAPAYLDQNIEIDLKTKAKKLAQNLNFYGVLAIELFELLDGSVV
;
A
#
# COMPACT_ATOMS: atom_id res chain seq x y z
N GLU A 1 -19.60 9.40 -7.45
CA GLU A 1 -20.23 9.41 -8.79
C GLU A 1 -21.41 10.39 -8.86
N LEU A 2 -22.33 10.44 -7.91
CA LEU A 2 -23.48 11.39 -7.94
C LEU A 2 -23.04 12.85 -7.91
N LEU A 3 -21.98 13.19 -7.19
CA LEU A 3 -21.46 14.56 -7.12
C LEU A 3 -20.70 14.97 -8.39
N SER A 4 -19.99 14.03 -9.02
CA SER A 4 -19.20 14.35 -10.23
C SER A 4 -20.04 14.81 -11.43
N ASN A 5 -21.35 14.52 -11.41
CA ASN A 5 -22.29 15.02 -12.42
C ASN A 5 -22.72 16.48 -12.16
N LYS A 6 -22.40 17.02 -11.00
CA LYS A 6 -22.85 18.37 -10.55
C LYS A 6 -21.71 19.34 -10.35
N THR A 7 -20.51 18.83 -10.04
CA THR A 7 -19.32 19.65 -9.75
C THR A 7 -18.04 18.86 -9.97
N THR A 8 -16.92 19.55 -10.07
CA THR A 8 -15.60 18.92 -10.09
C THR A 8 -15.31 18.33 -8.71
N VAL A 9 -15.04 17.01 -8.68
CA VAL A 9 -14.68 16.28 -7.45
C VAL A 9 -13.25 15.79 -7.55
N VAL A 10 -12.41 16.19 -6.63
CA VAL A 10 -11.02 15.77 -6.54
C VAL A 10 -10.71 15.29 -5.10
N PRO A 11 -10.00 14.19 -4.94
CA PRO A 11 -9.64 13.22 -5.99
C PRO A 11 -10.87 12.53 -6.59
N SER A 12 -10.70 11.93 -7.78
CA SER A 12 -11.80 11.28 -8.51
C SER A 12 -12.28 10.00 -7.83
N SER A 13 -13.47 9.51 -8.20
CA SER A 13 -14.01 8.23 -7.70
C SER A 13 -13.11 7.01 -8.05
N LEU A 14 -12.31 7.11 -9.12
CA LEU A 14 -11.31 6.11 -9.49
C LEU A 14 -10.21 6.02 -8.43
N VAL A 15 -9.71 7.15 -7.97
CA VAL A 15 -8.68 7.23 -6.91
C VAL A 15 -9.19 6.59 -5.63
N PHE A 16 -10.41 6.96 -5.19
CA PHE A 16 -11.01 6.37 -4.00
C PHE A 16 -11.18 4.86 -4.11
N ARG A 17 -11.68 4.36 -5.23
CA ARG A 17 -11.80 2.92 -5.45
C ARG A 17 -10.45 2.20 -5.45
N CYS A 18 -9.42 2.82 -5.99
CA CYS A 18 -8.07 2.27 -5.95
C CYS A 18 -7.54 2.20 -4.52
N ALA A 19 -7.62 3.30 -3.77
CA ALA A 19 -7.10 3.38 -2.40
C ALA A 19 -7.89 2.55 -1.37
N GLN A 20 -9.17 2.25 -1.62
CA GLN A 20 -10.01 1.47 -0.71
C GLN A 20 -9.89 -0.04 -0.88
N ILE A 21 -9.31 -0.52 -1.99
CA ILE A 21 -9.21 -1.95 -2.33
C ILE A 21 -7.75 -2.30 -2.49
N ARG A 22 -7.18 -3.03 -1.52
CA ARG A 22 -5.74 -3.36 -1.45
C ARG A 22 -5.20 -4.04 -2.71
N SER A 23 -5.95 -4.96 -3.29
CA SER A 23 -5.54 -5.62 -4.54
C SER A 23 -5.40 -4.61 -5.69
N LYS A 24 -6.34 -3.66 -5.82
CA LYS A 24 -6.27 -2.61 -6.86
C LYS A 24 -5.15 -1.61 -6.61
N GLU A 25 -4.91 -1.26 -5.36
CA GLU A 25 -3.79 -0.41 -4.96
C GLU A 25 -2.46 -1.05 -5.39
N LYS A 26 -2.25 -2.34 -5.07
CA LYS A 26 -1.06 -3.10 -5.46
C LYS A 26 -0.90 -3.25 -6.97
N GLU A 27 -1.98 -3.58 -7.68
CA GLU A 27 -1.98 -3.64 -9.15
C GLU A 27 -1.57 -2.29 -9.76
N MET A 28 -2.09 -1.19 -9.23
CA MET A 28 -1.78 0.15 -9.71
C MET A 28 -0.35 0.56 -9.36
N ALA A 29 0.16 0.21 -8.18
CA ALA A 29 1.55 0.41 -7.79
C ALA A 29 2.50 -0.32 -8.76
N LEU A 30 2.27 -1.62 -8.99
CA LEU A 30 3.06 -2.42 -9.94
C LEU A 30 3.00 -1.86 -11.36
N LYS A 31 1.81 -1.47 -11.86
CA LYS A 31 1.63 -0.84 -13.18
C LYS A 31 2.41 0.47 -13.30
N SER A 32 2.59 1.17 -12.19
CA SER A 32 3.34 2.42 -12.13
C SER A 32 4.85 2.23 -11.96
N GLY A 33 5.29 0.99 -11.72
CA GLY A 33 6.70 0.59 -11.61
C GLY A 33 7.21 0.48 -10.18
N PHE A 34 6.36 0.66 -9.16
CA PHE A 34 6.72 0.35 -7.79
C PHE A 34 6.89 -1.16 -7.59
N ASN A 35 7.79 -1.54 -6.71
CA ASN A 35 7.78 -2.89 -6.17
C ASN A 35 6.73 -2.99 -5.06
N THR A 36 6.24 -4.19 -4.83
CA THR A 36 5.36 -4.51 -3.71
C THR A 36 5.84 -5.82 -3.07
N PRO A 37 5.55 -6.07 -1.79
CA PRO A 37 5.70 -7.42 -1.26
C PRO A 37 5.00 -8.43 -2.18
N LYS A 38 5.47 -9.67 -2.24
CA LYS A 38 4.75 -10.74 -2.92
C LYS A 38 3.35 -10.84 -2.30
N TRP A 39 2.31 -10.91 -3.10
CA TRP A 39 0.95 -10.92 -2.60
C TRP A 39 0.00 -11.77 -3.44
N PHE A 40 -1.11 -12.20 -2.84
CA PHE A 40 -2.13 -13.03 -3.43
C PHE A 40 -3.52 -12.55 -3.02
N LEU A 41 -4.47 -12.60 -3.94
CA LEU A 41 -5.87 -12.37 -3.66
C LEU A 41 -6.50 -13.66 -3.12
N ILE A 42 -7.13 -13.59 -1.96
CA ILE A 42 -7.72 -14.73 -1.23
C ILE A 42 -9.23 -14.56 -1.18
N LYS A 43 -9.95 -15.49 -1.80
CA LYS A 43 -11.41 -15.49 -1.87
C LYS A 43 -12.03 -16.61 -1.04
N ASN A 44 -11.22 -17.59 -0.64
CA ASN A 44 -11.61 -18.75 0.15
C ASN A 44 -10.37 -19.35 0.83
N THR A 45 -10.59 -20.37 1.65
CA THR A 45 -9.51 -21.07 2.37
C THR A 45 -8.55 -21.84 1.45
N ASP A 46 -9.04 -22.35 0.31
CA ASP A 46 -8.18 -23.10 -0.63
C ASP A 46 -7.16 -22.17 -1.30
N ASP A 47 -7.59 -20.95 -1.63
CA ASP A 47 -6.67 -19.90 -2.11
C ASP A 47 -5.60 -19.60 -1.05
N LEU A 48 -5.98 -19.55 0.23
CA LEU A 48 -5.06 -19.27 1.32
C LEU A 48 -4.05 -20.40 1.51
N ILE A 49 -4.49 -21.66 1.48
CA ILE A 49 -3.66 -22.86 1.59
C ILE A 49 -2.64 -22.91 0.44
N SER A 50 -3.07 -22.62 -0.78
CA SER A 50 -2.17 -22.63 -1.93
C SER A 50 -1.15 -21.47 -1.86
N SER A 51 -1.62 -20.27 -1.52
CA SER A 51 -0.80 -19.05 -1.53
C SER A 51 0.25 -19.00 -0.42
N ILE A 52 -0.04 -19.55 0.78
CA ILE A 52 0.93 -19.54 1.90
C ILE A 52 2.19 -20.37 1.57
N ASN A 53 2.08 -21.39 0.72
CA ASN A 53 3.23 -22.18 0.29
C ASN A 53 4.17 -21.42 -0.64
N GLU A 54 3.67 -20.35 -1.28
CA GLU A 54 4.42 -19.46 -2.14
C GLU A 54 5.14 -18.34 -1.38
N ILE A 55 4.86 -18.18 -0.09
CA ILE A 55 5.49 -17.19 0.81
C ILE A 55 6.65 -17.85 1.54
N SER A 56 7.76 -17.13 1.73
CA SER A 56 9.01 -17.71 2.24
C SER A 56 8.90 -18.14 3.70
N LYS A 57 8.32 -17.33 4.59
CA LYS A 57 8.25 -17.61 6.04
C LYS A 57 6.88 -17.30 6.64
N GLU A 58 6.55 -16.03 6.73
CA GLU A 58 5.33 -15.50 7.34
C GLU A 58 4.61 -14.58 6.36
N GLY A 59 3.31 -14.60 6.41
CA GLY A 59 2.44 -13.68 5.68
C GLY A 59 1.60 -12.81 6.61
N ILE A 60 1.10 -11.74 6.05
CA ILE A 60 0.08 -10.91 6.70
C ILE A 60 -1.18 -11.01 5.85
N LEU A 61 -2.20 -11.67 6.41
CA LEU A 61 -3.51 -11.76 5.80
C LEU A 61 -4.32 -10.53 6.20
N LYS A 62 -4.78 -9.75 5.22
CA LYS A 62 -5.50 -8.49 5.40
C LYS A 62 -6.81 -8.52 4.66
N THR A 63 -7.88 -7.97 5.24
CA THR A 63 -9.12 -7.75 4.46
C THR A 63 -8.81 -6.90 3.23
N ASN A 64 -9.36 -7.24 2.07
CA ASN A 64 -9.11 -6.50 0.82
C ASN A 64 -9.67 -5.06 0.85
N SER A 65 -10.63 -4.81 1.74
CA SER A 65 -11.23 -3.49 1.98
C SER A 65 -11.53 -3.27 3.46
N LEU A 66 -11.79 -2.01 3.86
CA LEU A 66 -12.26 -1.62 5.20
C LEU A 66 -11.30 -1.88 6.37
N GLY A 67 -10.04 -2.23 6.15
CA GLY A 67 -9.02 -2.34 7.20
C GLY A 67 -8.46 -0.95 7.57
N TYR A 68 -8.30 -0.66 8.88
CA TYR A 68 -7.70 0.57 9.42
C TYR A 68 -6.99 0.30 10.75
N ASP A 69 -6.00 1.09 11.10
CA ASP A 69 -5.29 1.06 12.39
C ASP A 69 -4.86 -0.35 12.84
N GLY A 70 -4.37 -1.17 11.92
CA GLY A 70 -3.97 -2.55 12.20
C GLY A 70 -5.14 -3.53 12.39
N LYS A 71 -6.40 -3.07 12.33
CA LYS A 71 -7.58 -3.93 12.35
C LYS A 71 -7.82 -4.58 11.00
N GLY A 72 -8.40 -5.78 11.00
CA GLY A 72 -8.65 -6.54 9.77
C GLY A 72 -7.37 -7.13 9.18
N GLN A 73 -6.38 -7.47 10.02
CA GLN A 73 -5.18 -8.19 9.61
C GLN A 73 -4.72 -9.20 10.66
N LEU A 74 -4.12 -10.30 10.19
CA LEU A 74 -3.57 -11.39 11.00
C LEU A 74 -2.21 -11.81 10.44
N LYS A 75 -1.26 -12.12 11.32
CA LYS A 75 -0.03 -12.82 10.92
C LYS A 75 -0.34 -14.29 10.79
N ILE A 76 0.10 -14.90 9.71
CA ILE A 76 -0.08 -16.32 9.43
C ILE A 76 1.20 -16.94 8.88
N ASP A 77 1.37 -18.22 9.14
CA ASP A 77 2.42 -19.07 8.59
C ASP A 77 1.85 -20.43 8.17
N LYS A 78 2.72 -21.36 7.76
CA LYS A 78 2.31 -22.71 7.31
C LYS A 78 1.65 -23.57 8.38
N ASN A 79 1.78 -23.22 9.67
CA ASN A 79 1.21 -23.94 10.80
C ASN A 79 -0.11 -23.32 11.29
N SER A 80 -0.50 -22.21 10.73
CA SER A 80 -1.71 -21.48 11.13
C SER A 80 -2.97 -22.26 10.76
N ASN A 81 -4.03 -22.12 11.56
CA ASN A 81 -5.35 -22.61 11.20
C ASN A 81 -5.99 -21.64 10.17
N PHE A 82 -5.93 -21.99 8.90
CA PHE A 82 -6.36 -21.12 7.81
C PHE A 82 -7.86 -20.86 7.80
N PHE A 83 -8.66 -21.87 8.19
CA PHE A 83 -10.10 -21.70 8.29
C PHE A 83 -10.46 -20.67 9.36
N GLU A 84 -9.94 -20.85 10.57
CA GLU A 84 -10.15 -19.93 11.68
C GLU A 84 -9.59 -18.53 11.38
N SER A 85 -8.41 -18.44 10.74
CA SER A 85 -7.82 -17.17 10.35
C SER A 85 -8.70 -16.38 9.40
N TRP A 86 -9.30 -17.06 8.42
CA TRP A 86 -10.21 -16.44 7.46
C TRP A 86 -11.55 -16.05 8.08
N GLU A 87 -12.11 -16.92 8.95
CA GLU A 87 -13.32 -16.60 9.72
C GLU A 87 -13.13 -15.39 10.64
N ASN A 88 -11.99 -15.28 11.32
CA ASN A 88 -11.66 -14.15 12.18
C ASN A 88 -11.61 -12.80 11.41
N LEU A 89 -11.38 -12.83 10.11
CA LEU A 89 -11.49 -11.67 9.23
C LEU A 89 -12.89 -11.48 8.60
N GLY A 90 -13.87 -12.28 9.04
CA GLY A 90 -15.27 -12.19 8.60
C GLY A 90 -15.58 -12.94 7.32
N SER A 91 -14.75 -13.90 6.91
CA SER A 91 -14.94 -14.72 5.69
C SER A 91 -15.14 -13.87 4.42
N VAL A 92 -14.41 -12.77 4.33
CA VAL A 92 -14.44 -11.83 3.21
C VAL A 92 -13.21 -11.98 2.34
N GLU A 93 -13.23 -11.36 1.16
CA GLU A 93 -12.08 -11.29 0.29
C GLU A 93 -10.91 -10.61 1.00
N CYS A 94 -9.73 -11.24 0.97
CA CYS A 94 -8.52 -10.82 1.63
C CYS A 94 -7.35 -10.69 0.64
N VAL A 95 -6.27 -10.06 1.09
CA VAL A 95 -4.97 -10.08 0.44
C VAL A 95 -3.99 -10.72 1.42
N LEU A 96 -3.29 -11.76 0.97
CA LEU A 96 -2.14 -12.32 1.68
C LEU A 96 -0.89 -11.64 1.14
N GLU A 97 -0.12 -11.01 2.01
CA GLU A 97 1.15 -10.36 1.69
C GLU A 97 2.31 -11.04 2.39
N GLU A 98 3.43 -11.20 1.71
CA GLU A 98 4.67 -11.62 2.35
C GLU A 98 5.09 -10.59 3.40
N LYS A 99 5.37 -11.04 4.62
CA LYS A 99 5.88 -10.16 5.67
C LYS A 99 7.32 -9.79 5.38
N LEU A 100 7.58 -8.51 5.24
CA LEU A 100 8.92 -7.97 4.99
C LEU A 100 9.67 -7.69 6.31
N GLU A 101 10.98 -7.92 6.27
CA GLU A 101 11.92 -7.35 7.22
C GLU A 101 12.46 -6.06 6.63
N PHE A 102 12.23 -4.94 7.29
CA PHE A 102 12.61 -3.63 6.79
C PHE A 102 13.40 -2.85 7.83
N LYS A 103 14.18 -1.90 7.36
CA LYS A 103 14.99 -1.00 8.18
C LYS A 103 14.15 0.14 8.76
N ARG A 104 13.29 0.73 7.94
CA ARG A 104 12.39 1.85 8.32
C ARG A 104 11.26 2.03 7.32
N GLU A 105 10.25 2.76 7.76
CA GLU A 105 9.12 3.18 6.96
C GLU A 105 9.33 4.62 6.47
N ILE A 106 9.03 4.88 5.20
CA ILE A 106 9.22 6.18 4.55
C ILE A 106 7.92 6.57 3.85
N SER A 107 7.57 7.85 3.90
CA SER A 107 6.49 8.39 3.07
C SER A 107 7.06 9.34 2.03
N LEU A 108 6.66 9.11 0.77
CA LEU A 108 6.83 10.03 -0.34
C LEU A 108 5.50 10.75 -0.59
N MET A 109 5.47 12.04 -0.36
CA MET A 109 4.27 12.86 -0.56
C MET A 109 4.39 13.66 -1.85
N TYR A 110 3.43 13.45 -2.77
CA TYR A 110 3.29 14.13 -4.04
C TYR A 110 2.04 15.00 -4.03
N PHE A 111 2.09 16.17 -4.66
CA PHE A 111 0.90 16.98 -4.90
C PHE A 111 0.76 17.34 -6.37
N LYS A 112 -0.49 17.50 -6.80
CA LYS A 112 -0.84 18.03 -8.11
C LYS A 112 -2.10 18.88 -8.01
N SER A 113 -2.00 20.11 -8.47
CA SER A 113 -3.11 21.08 -8.52
C SER A 113 -3.85 21.05 -9.86
N LEU A 114 -5.07 21.60 -9.88
CA LEU A 114 -5.87 21.69 -11.10
C LEU A 114 -5.29 22.66 -12.15
N ASP A 115 -4.44 23.59 -11.74
CA ASP A 115 -3.70 24.49 -12.63
C ASP A 115 -2.48 23.84 -13.30
N GLY A 116 -2.22 22.54 -12.96
CA GLY A 116 -1.10 21.76 -13.49
C GLY A 116 0.18 21.86 -12.69
N SER A 117 0.25 22.69 -11.64
CA SER A 117 1.39 22.69 -10.73
C SER A 117 1.50 21.36 -9.99
N GLU A 118 2.71 20.80 -9.89
CA GLU A 118 2.98 19.55 -9.21
C GLU A 118 4.34 19.58 -8.52
N GLY A 119 4.50 18.76 -7.48
CA GLY A 119 5.76 18.66 -6.77
C GLY A 119 5.75 17.61 -5.68
N PHE A 120 6.82 17.62 -4.89
CA PHE A 120 7.01 16.69 -3.77
C PHE A 120 7.32 17.47 -2.50
N PHE A 121 6.78 17.00 -1.40
CA PHE A 121 7.28 17.38 -0.08
C PHE A 121 8.59 16.62 0.22
N PRO A 122 9.38 17.08 1.19
CA PRO A 122 10.50 16.29 1.69
C PRO A 122 10.06 14.89 2.10
N LEU A 123 10.89 13.88 1.82
CA LEU A 123 10.65 12.53 2.33
C LEU A 123 10.53 12.57 3.86
N SER A 124 9.68 11.73 4.40
CA SER A 124 9.55 11.57 5.84
C SER A 124 9.74 10.12 6.27
N GLU A 125 10.31 9.93 7.45
CA GLU A 125 10.46 8.65 8.13
C GLU A 125 9.38 8.53 9.18
N ASN A 126 8.67 7.39 9.18
CA ASN A 126 7.57 7.11 10.08
C ASN A 126 7.97 6.04 11.10
N TYR A 127 7.54 6.24 12.33
CA TYR A 127 7.65 5.27 13.40
C TYR A 127 6.24 4.86 13.86
N HIS A 128 5.92 3.59 13.66
CA HIS A 128 4.67 3.00 14.13
C HIS A 128 4.92 2.13 15.37
N GLU A 129 3.98 2.19 16.29
CA GLU A 129 3.92 1.32 17.46
C GLU A 129 2.54 0.65 17.50
N ASN A 130 2.53 -0.69 17.50
CA ASN A 130 1.29 -1.49 17.43
C ASN A 130 0.36 -1.11 16.26
N GLY A 131 0.95 -0.77 15.10
CA GLY A 131 0.21 -0.38 13.89
C GLY A 131 -0.35 1.05 13.91
N ILE A 132 0.02 1.86 14.92
CA ILE A 132 -0.40 3.25 15.05
C ILE A 132 0.81 4.16 14.85
N LEU A 133 0.69 5.13 13.94
CA LEU A 133 1.72 6.15 13.71
C LEU A 133 1.92 7.00 14.98
N LYS A 134 3.14 6.98 15.53
CA LYS A 134 3.53 7.73 16.74
C LYS A 134 4.39 8.94 16.43
N LYS A 135 5.24 8.85 15.41
CA LYS A 135 6.18 9.91 15.08
C LYS A 135 6.47 9.92 13.58
N THR A 136 6.52 11.12 13.02
CA THR A 136 7.05 11.39 11.68
C THR A 136 8.20 12.37 11.79
N SER A 137 9.31 12.10 11.11
CA SER A 137 10.49 12.95 11.05
C SER A 137 10.79 13.32 9.59
N ALA A 138 10.93 14.62 9.32
CA ALA A 138 11.26 15.13 7.99
C ALA A 138 12.37 16.21 8.12
N PRO A 139 13.30 16.31 7.16
CA PRO A 139 13.43 15.43 5.98
C PRO A 139 14.05 14.08 6.35
N ALA A 140 13.62 13.02 5.67
CA ALA A 140 14.32 11.74 5.61
C ALA A 140 15.17 11.70 4.34
N TYR A 141 16.25 10.90 4.34
CA TYR A 141 17.19 10.83 3.23
C TYR A 141 17.28 9.39 2.70
N LEU A 142 17.24 9.25 1.40
CA LEU A 142 17.53 8.04 0.64
C LEU A 142 18.72 8.27 -0.30
N ASP A 143 19.23 7.19 -0.89
CA ASP A 143 20.11 7.33 -2.06
C ASP A 143 19.43 8.19 -3.13
N GLN A 144 20.18 9.11 -3.72
CA GLN A 144 19.65 10.09 -4.67
C GLN A 144 19.01 9.43 -5.90
N ASN A 145 19.57 8.33 -6.40
CA ASN A 145 19.02 7.62 -7.56
C ASN A 145 17.71 6.93 -7.20
N ILE A 146 17.63 6.35 -6.01
CA ILE A 146 16.41 5.73 -5.49
C ILE A 146 15.31 6.78 -5.35
N GLU A 147 15.62 7.94 -4.76
CA GLU A 147 14.65 9.02 -4.59
C GLU A 147 14.13 9.55 -5.94
N ILE A 148 15.00 9.73 -6.94
CA ILE A 148 14.63 10.14 -8.30
C ILE A 148 13.71 9.10 -8.95
N ASP A 149 14.03 7.82 -8.83
CA ASP A 149 13.23 6.72 -9.37
C ASP A 149 11.83 6.68 -8.73
N LEU A 150 11.76 6.78 -7.40
CA LEU A 150 10.50 6.83 -6.66
C LEU A 150 9.62 8.02 -7.07
N LYS A 151 10.22 9.21 -7.23
CA LYS A 151 9.51 10.40 -7.72
C LYS A 151 8.97 10.21 -9.13
N THR A 152 9.73 9.55 -10.01
CA THR A 152 9.30 9.21 -11.36
C THR A 152 8.11 8.25 -11.36
N LYS A 153 8.16 7.21 -10.53
CA LYS A 153 7.08 6.23 -10.34
C LYS A 153 5.82 6.90 -9.75
N ALA A 154 5.99 7.80 -8.79
CA ALA A 154 4.88 8.54 -8.19
C ALA A 154 4.16 9.44 -9.21
N LYS A 155 4.88 10.12 -10.07
CA LYS A 155 4.29 10.88 -11.18
C LYS A 155 3.51 9.99 -12.15
N LYS A 156 4.07 8.83 -12.49
CA LYS A 156 3.40 7.83 -13.34
C LYS A 156 2.13 7.28 -12.68
N LEU A 157 2.18 7.02 -11.36
CA LEU A 157 1.01 6.62 -10.57
C LEU A 157 -0.09 7.69 -10.63
N ALA A 158 0.27 8.95 -10.39
CA ALA A 158 -0.66 10.06 -10.47
C ALA A 158 -1.26 10.24 -11.89
N GLN A 159 -0.47 10.03 -12.95
CA GLN A 159 -0.95 10.02 -14.32
C GLN A 159 -1.93 8.88 -14.60
N ASN A 160 -1.60 7.64 -14.19
CA ASN A 160 -2.46 6.47 -14.36
C ASN A 160 -3.83 6.64 -13.66
N LEU A 161 -3.86 7.37 -12.55
CA LEU A 161 -5.05 7.64 -11.76
C LEU A 161 -5.79 8.92 -12.17
N ASN A 162 -5.24 9.71 -13.11
CA ASN A 162 -5.68 11.09 -13.36
C ASN A 162 -5.87 11.86 -12.04
N PHE A 163 -4.81 11.82 -11.21
CA PHE A 163 -4.84 12.28 -9.82
C PHE A 163 -4.67 13.78 -9.73
N TYR A 164 -5.46 14.40 -8.86
CA TYR A 164 -5.30 15.76 -8.36
C TYR A 164 -5.50 15.76 -6.85
N GLY A 165 -4.69 16.53 -6.13
CA GLY A 165 -4.68 16.61 -4.67
C GLY A 165 -3.32 16.29 -4.08
N VAL A 166 -3.30 15.77 -2.86
CA VAL A 166 -2.09 15.29 -2.15
C VAL A 166 -2.17 13.77 -2.05
N LEU A 167 -1.12 13.10 -2.51
CA LEU A 167 -0.95 11.65 -2.46
C LEU A 167 0.21 11.30 -1.55
N ALA A 168 -0.04 10.52 -0.50
CA ALA A 168 0.98 9.90 0.31
C ALA A 168 1.21 8.47 -0.16
N ILE A 169 2.46 8.11 -0.42
CA ILE A 169 2.90 6.76 -0.79
C ILE A 169 3.79 6.26 0.33
N GLU A 170 3.33 5.22 1.03
CA GLU A 170 4.07 4.58 2.11
C GLU A 170 4.97 3.48 1.55
N LEU A 171 6.21 3.46 1.97
CA LEU A 171 7.29 2.66 1.43
C LEU A 171 8.11 2.06 2.57
N PHE A 172 8.65 0.86 2.35
CA PHE A 172 9.61 0.23 3.24
C PHE A 172 11.01 0.28 2.63
N GLU A 173 11.98 0.88 3.31
CA GLU A 173 13.40 0.68 3.01
C GLU A 173 13.84 -0.65 3.63
N LEU A 174 14.23 -1.61 2.79
CA LEU A 174 14.67 -2.92 3.21
C LEU A 174 16.11 -2.88 3.74
N LEU A 175 16.55 -3.98 4.35
CA LEU A 175 17.90 -4.08 4.94
C LEU A 175 19.02 -3.98 3.89
N ASP A 176 18.75 -4.33 2.65
CA ASP A 176 19.68 -4.22 1.53
C ASP A 176 19.68 -2.83 0.86
N GLY A 177 18.88 -1.91 1.37
CA GLY A 177 18.72 -0.55 0.86
C GLY A 177 17.73 -0.41 -0.30
N SER A 178 17.16 -1.49 -0.80
CA SER A 178 16.06 -1.42 -1.78
C SER A 178 14.79 -0.87 -1.14
N VAL A 179 13.85 -0.40 -1.98
CA VAL A 179 12.58 0.18 -1.51
C VAL A 179 11.39 -0.53 -2.16
N VAL A 180 10.42 -0.85 -1.32
CA VAL A 180 9.21 -1.60 -1.68
C VAL A 180 7.97 -0.81 -1.27
#